data_62324a56c9aaefbdae995d6f64d9c126
#
_entry.id   62324a56c9aaefbdae995d6f64d9c126
#
_cell.length_a   1.000
_cell.length_b   1.000
_cell.length_c   1.000
_cell.angle_alpha   90.00
_cell.angle_beta   90.00
_cell.angle_gamma   90.00
#
_symmetry.space_group_name_H-M   'P 1'
#
loop_
_entity.id
_entity.type
_entity.pdbx_description
1 polymer ?
#
loop_
_entity_poly.entity_id
_entity_poly.type
_entity_poly.pdbx_seq_one_letter_code
_entity_poly.pdbx_strand_id
1 'polypeptide(L)'
;MKKLYVVIVAVLAHLMFISSASAQPTNSNQLSDPRVRQALCMAIDMKTIGETLFEDQIIMADSLLPNGPMKSPNLPDYSYNPEKARQLLAEANWDSNRELDMVFYYGDQLTADFMAAIQAYFADVGVKMSYRLLQGDVGAQLNSVPDDGVNGPAAVDYDLGYGARAAIAMQEYYNTFKTGLNPQTPGDPKMDALIEKINSSADPEVLKPAFFEIQEYQMEKVNICPLYYQKLFIYESNKVDRNGGAYGNAQYNYNWGITDWNVSGGTLQTNTGPVEFFEQPWYNLGLWIHNKVVFDRLLVADGALQPVGCSACESYELAADGLSLTFKLKDGLTFHDGNDVTVEDVAWSIRTAMKAPQMHALIGNTVGSIKGADAFKDGSTDDVAGIKYNIADRVITLELTKIDPNILTTFTQFAILPKHLLGDVDPLKFQQSDFWQMPIGSGAFKITEVKMNDFAKFEPFDGYHGGKAGFDIIAYPSYDGDGNLIKNAAAGKMDYGFTKNVADVAALDAMDNMGTKAVDIPYTRMMWIMQYPKP
;
A
#
# COMPACT_ATOMS: atom_id res chain seq x y z
N MET A 1 -87.01 -38.45 -25.93
CA MET A 1 -85.90 -37.76 -26.64
C MET A 1 -85.64 -36.41 -25.90
N LYS A 2 -84.89 -36.45 -24.90
CA LYS A 2 -84.52 -35.24 -24.15
C LYS A 2 -83.00 -35.07 -24.20
N LYS A 3 -82.53 -34.00 -24.79
CA LYS A 3 -81.11 -33.63 -24.87
C LYS A 3 -80.69 -33.03 -23.50
N LEU A 4 -79.76 -33.67 -22.88
CA LEU A 4 -79.14 -33.18 -21.65
C LEU A 4 -77.96 -32.29 -22.04
N TYR A 5 -78.02 -31.01 -21.70
CA TYR A 5 -76.90 -30.10 -21.80
C TYR A 5 -76.06 -30.17 -20.51
N VAL A 6 -74.84 -30.68 -20.66
CA VAL A 6 -73.84 -30.60 -19.55
C VAL A 6 -73.11 -29.30 -19.69
N VAL A 7 -73.30 -28.40 -18.72
CA VAL A 7 -72.56 -27.17 -18.57
C VAL A 7 -71.26 -27.53 -17.82
N ILE A 8 -70.12 -27.49 -18.49
CA ILE A 8 -68.83 -27.58 -17.87
C ILE A 8 -68.43 -26.19 -17.37
N VAL A 9 -68.51 -25.96 -16.06
CA VAL A 9 -67.93 -24.80 -15.40
C VAL A 9 -66.44 -25.07 -15.23
N ALA A 10 -65.62 -24.44 -16.06
CA ALA A 10 -64.16 -24.44 -15.89
C ALA A 10 -63.80 -23.46 -14.76
N VAL A 11 -63.53 -24.00 -13.57
CA VAL A 11 -62.92 -23.23 -12.49
C VAL A 11 -61.42 -23.09 -12.82
N LEU A 12 -61.04 -21.93 -13.31
CA LEU A 12 -59.64 -21.51 -13.42
C LEU A 12 -59.11 -21.26 -12.00
N ALA A 13 -58.48 -22.27 -11.41
CA ALA A 13 -57.64 -22.10 -10.26
C ALA A 13 -56.37 -21.35 -10.66
N HIS A 14 -56.31 -20.05 -10.42
CA HIS A 14 -55.07 -19.32 -10.43
C HIS A 14 -54.24 -19.80 -9.24
N LEU A 15 -53.29 -20.71 -9.46
CA LEU A 15 -52.20 -20.99 -8.58
C LEU A 15 -51.30 -19.72 -8.56
N MET A 16 -51.55 -18.82 -7.63
CA MET A 16 -50.55 -17.83 -7.23
C MET A 16 -49.39 -18.64 -6.63
N PHE A 17 -48.34 -18.83 -7.38
CA PHE A 17 -47.03 -19.10 -6.80
C PHE A 17 -46.62 -17.86 -6.00
N ILE A 18 -46.96 -17.85 -4.73
CA ILE A 18 -46.29 -16.98 -3.77
C ILE A 18 -44.88 -17.58 -3.64
N SER A 19 -43.97 -17.08 -4.46
CA SER A 19 -42.55 -17.21 -4.21
C SER A 19 -42.35 -16.58 -2.83
N SER A 20 -42.26 -17.41 -1.80
CA SER A 20 -41.66 -17.02 -0.55
C SER A 20 -40.19 -16.71 -0.84
N ALA A 21 -39.93 -15.48 -1.27
CA ALA A 21 -38.62 -14.91 -1.09
C ALA A 21 -38.37 -15.04 0.40
N SER A 22 -37.49 -15.94 0.80
CA SER A 22 -36.92 -15.94 2.13
C SER A 22 -36.38 -14.53 2.31
N ALA A 23 -37.02 -13.72 3.15
CA ALA A 23 -36.50 -12.44 3.54
C ALA A 23 -35.13 -12.73 4.16
N GLN A 24 -34.06 -12.43 3.44
CA GLN A 24 -32.75 -12.30 4.07
C GLN A 24 -32.95 -11.34 5.24
N PRO A 25 -32.34 -11.60 6.40
CA PRO A 25 -32.39 -10.66 7.51
C PRO A 25 -31.98 -9.30 6.96
N THR A 26 -32.89 -8.35 6.98
CA THR A 26 -32.66 -7.00 6.48
C THR A 26 -31.58 -6.40 7.36
N ASN A 27 -30.38 -6.23 6.80
CA ASN A 27 -29.34 -5.46 7.45
C ASN A 27 -29.92 -4.09 7.77
N SER A 28 -30.04 -3.76 9.06
CA SER A 28 -30.63 -2.49 9.52
C SER A 28 -29.78 -1.28 9.18
N ASN A 29 -28.55 -1.47 8.70
CA ASN A 29 -27.65 -0.40 8.30
C ASN A 29 -27.99 0.10 6.89
N GLN A 30 -28.53 1.30 6.79
CA GLN A 30 -28.88 1.91 5.49
C GLN A 30 -27.67 2.09 4.55
N LEU A 31 -26.43 2.12 5.08
CA LEU A 31 -25.21 2.15 4.28
C LEU A 31 -24.96 0.82 3.54
N SER A 32 -25.69 -0.25 3.86
CA SER A 32 -25.66 -1.50 3.09
C SER A 32 -26.36 -1.39 1.73
N ASP A 33 -27.20 -0.37 1.53
CA ASP A 33 -27.85 -0.08 0.24
C ASP A 33 -26.86 0.65 -0.70
N PRO A 34 -26.51 0.09 -1.86
CA PRO A 34 -25.58 0.73 -2.80
C PRO A 34 -26.07 2.09 -3.31
N ARG A 35 -27.40 2.36 -3.35
CA ARG A 35 -27.94 3.66 -3.75
C ARG A 35 -27.54 4.75 -2.75
N VAL A 36 -27.55 4.45 -1.44
CA VAL A 36 -27.07 5.37 -0.41
C VAL A 36 -25.59 5.66 -0.60
N ARG A 37 -24.77 4.62 -0.83
CA ARG A 37 -23.33 4.80 -1.05
C ARG A 37 -23.03 5.62 -2.31
N GLN A 38 -23.75 5.35 -3.42
CA GLN A 38 -23.67 6.17 -4.64
C GLN A 38 -24.00 7.63 -4.36
N ALA A 39 -25.08 7.88 -3.61
CA ALA A 39 -25.48 9.24 -3.26
C ALA A 39 -24.40 9.97 -2.46
N LEU A 40 -23.77 9.29 -1.48
CA LEU A 40 -22.67 9.88 -0.70
C LEU A 40 -21.48 10.25 -1.58
N CYS A 41 -21.07 9.39 -2.53
CA CYS A 41 -19.99 9.71 -3.45
C CYS A 41 -20.36 10.90 -4.37
N MET A 42 -21.56 10.89 -4.96
CA MET A 42 -22.03 11.96 -5.86
C MET A 42 -22.33 13.28 -5.16
N ALA A 43 -22.40 13.29 -3.83
CA ALA A 43 -22.61 14.51 -3.04
C ALA A 43 -21.35 15.36 -2.88
N ILE A 44 -20.15 14.82 -3.08
CA ILE A 44 -18.87 15.49 -2.79
C ILE A 44 -18.30 16.13 -4.07
N ASP A 45 -18.18 17.46 -4.10
CA ASP A 45 -17.53 18.18 -5.21
C ASP A 45 -16.00 18.15 -5.06
N MET A 46 -15.41 17.00 -5.41
CA MET A 46 -13.95 16.83 -5.38
C MET A 46 -13.20 17.77 -6.30
N LYS A 47 -13.86 18.29 -7.37
CA LYS A 47 -13.22 19.27 -8.26
C LYS A 47 -13.01 20.60 -7.53
N THR A 48 -14.08 21.16 -6.95
CA THR A 48 -13.98 22.42 -6.20
C THR A 48 -13.05 22.28 -4.98
N ILE A 49 -13.10 21.14 -4.30
CA ILE A 49 -12.19 20.85 -3.18
C ILE A 49 -10.73 20.79 -3.68
N GLY A 50 -10.47 20.14 -4.81
CA GLY A 50 -9.13 20.07 -5.41
C GLY A 50 -8.57 21.44 -5.74
N GLU A 51 -9.38 22.30 -6.33
CA GLU A 51 -9.02 23.68 -6.67
C GLU A 51 -8.77 24.56 -5.44
N THR A 52 -9.58 24.41 -4.38
CA THR A 52 -9.58 25.33 -3.24
C THR A 52 -8.73 24.89 -2.05
N LEU A 53 -8.67 23.60 -1.74
CA LEU A 53 -7.91 23.07 -0.60
C LEU A 53 -6.59 22.42 -1.01
N PHE A 54 -6.50 21.87 -2.21
CA PHE A 54 -5.33 21.12 -2.67
C PHE A 54 -4.55 21.83 -3.80
N GLU A 55 -4.88 23.10 -4.11
CA GLU A 55 -4.17 23.91 -5.10
C GLU A 55 -3.98 23.19 -6.46
N ASP A 56 -4.97 22.41 -6.90
CA ASP A 56 -4.94 21.53 -8.08
C ASP A 56 -3.85 20.42 -8.04
N GLN A 57 -3.28 20.15 -6.87
CA GLN A 57 -2.21 19.16 -6.72
C GLN A 57 -2.71 17.71 -6.53
N ILE A 58 -3.98 17.44 -6.79
CA ILE A 58 -4.57 16.09 -6.76
C ILE A 58 -5.10 15.70 -8.13
N ILE A 59 -5.30 14.40 -8.32
CA ILE A 59 -6.01 13.84 -9.48
C ILE A 59 -7.31 13.22 -8.96
N MET A 60 -8.46 13.61 -9.50
CA MET A 60 -9.73 13.03 -9.06
C MET A 60 -9.76 11.53 -9.34
N ALA A 61 -10.17 10.75 -8.35
CA ALA A 61 -10.21 9.30 -8.45
C ALA A 61 -11.60 8.82 -8.90
N ASP A 62 -11.62 7.83 -9.77
CA ASP A 62 -12.82 7.16 -10.28
C ASP A 62 -12.84 5.66 -9.95
N SER A 63 -11.76 5.13 -9.36
CA SER A 63 -11.68 3.78 -8.79
C SER A 63 -10.65 3.70 -7.68
N LEU A 64 -10.56 2.54 -7.04
CA LEU A 64 -9.53 2.27 -6.04
C LEU A 64 -8.14 2.17 -6.67
N LEU A 65 -8.02 1.58 -7.86
CA LEU A 65 -6.75 1.47 -8.58
C LEU A 65 -6.41 2.80 -9.26
N PRO A 66 -5.23 3.40 -9.02
CA PRO A 66 -4.78 4.60 -9.72
C PRO A 66 -4.64 4.42 -11.24
N ASN A 67 -4.47 5.54 -11.94
CA ASN A 67 -4.27 5.55 -13.38
C ASN A 67 -3.05 4.71 -13.79
N GLY A 68 -3.19 3.96 -14.86
CA GLY A 68 -2.15 3.08 -15.37
C GLY A 68 -2.69 2.05 -16.36
N PRO A 69 -1.84 1.15 -16.87
CA PRO A 69 -2.22 0.19 -17.91
C PRO A 69 -3.30 -0.82 -17.48
N MET A 70 -3.49 -1.00 -16.18
CA MET A 70 -4.51 -1.89 -15.59
C MET A 70 -5.81 -1.18 -15.23
N LYS A 71 -5.95 0.12 -15.56
CA LYS A 71 -7.16 0.89 -15.32
C LYS A 71 -8.24 0.50 -16.32
N SER A 72 -9.45 0.15 -15.83
CA SER A 72 -10.60 -0.11 -16.71
C SER A 72 -11.08 1.17 -17.39
N PRO A 73 -11.36 1.14 -18.70
CA PRO A 73 -11.97 2.26 -19.41
C PRO A 73 -13.51 2.37 -19.22
N ASN A 74 -14.15 1.40 -18.54
CA ASN A 74 -15.61 1.27 -18.46
C ASN A 74 -16.14 1.49 -17.03
N LEU A 75 -15.48 2.34 -16.25
CA LEU A 75 -15.90 2.61 -14.87
C LEU A 75 -17.19 3.44 -14.84
N PRO A 76 -18.11 3.18 -13.88
CA PRO A 76 -19.27 4.02 -13.69
C PRO A 76 -18.86 5.43 -13.24
N ASP A 77 -19.60 6.43 -13.71
CA ASP A 77 -19.36 7.83 -13.36
C ASP A 77 -20.13 8.20 -12.07
N TYR A 78 -19.42 8.52 -11.04
CA TYR A 78 -19.94 9.05 -9.76
C TYR A 78 -19.47 10.49 -9.52
N SER A 79 -19.24 11.26 -10.57
CA SER A 79 -18.95 12.69 -10.50
C SER A 79 -20.01 13.44 -9.69
N TYR A 80 -19.62 14.57 -9.13
CA TYR A 80 -20.49 15.44 -8.34
C TYR A 80 -21.82 15.72 -9.01
N ASN A 81 -22.91 15.29 -8.38
CA ASN A 81 -24.29 15.49 -8.82
C ASN A 81 -25.24 15.48 -7.63
N PRO A 82 -25.43 16.63 -6.94
CA PRO A 82 -26.22 16.70 -5.73
C PRO A 82 -27.71 16.41 -5.98
N GLU A 83 -28.25 16.70 -7.18
CA GLU A 83 -29.64 16.37 -7.51
C GLU A 83 -29.84 14.87 -7.59
N LYS A 84 -28.93 14.16 -8.27
CA LYS A 84 -28.96 12.70 -8.34
C LYS A 84 -28.75 12.06 -6.96
N ALA A 85 -27.87 12.64 -6.13
CA ALA A 85 -27.67 12.19 -4.76
C ALA A 85 -28.98 12.28 -3.93
N ARG A 86 -29.68 13.42 -3.98
CA ARG A 86 -30.99 13.57 -3.30
C ARG A 86 -32.03 12.57 -3.82
N GLN A 87 -32.07 12.33 -5.13
CA GLN A 87 -32.97 11.34 -5.71
C GLN A 87 -32.69 9.93 -5.17
N LEU A 88 -31.42 9.49 -5.17
CA LEU A 88 -31.03 8.16 -4.70
C LEU A 88 -31.31 7.96 -3.20
N LEU A 89 -31.08 9.00 -2.39
CA LEU A 89 -31.40 8.97 -0.96
C LEU A 89 -32.92 8.83 -0.73
N ALA A 90 -33.73 9.55 -1.49
CA ALA A 90 -35.19 9.43 -1.42
C ALA A 90 -35.67 8.04 -1.86
N GLU A 91 -35.14 7.48 -2.95
CA GLU A 91 -35.44 6.12 -3.44
C GLU A 91 -35.03 5.03 -2.45
N ALA A 92 -33.96 5.27 -1.68
CA ALA A 92 -33.48 4.37 -0.63
C ALA A 92 -34.19 4.57 0.72
N ASN A 93 -35.15 5.51 0.83
CA ASN A 93 -35.80 5.91 2.07
C ASN A 93 -34.81 6.30 3.17
N TRP A 94 -33.83 7.15 2.82
CA TRP A 94 -32.82 7.61 3.77
C TRP A 94 -33.46 8.30 4.98
N ASP A 95 -33.05 7.92 6.19
CA ASP A 95 -33.48 8.61 7.42
C ASP A 95 -32.64 9.89 7.62
N SER A 96 -33.19 11.02 7.28
CA SER A 96 -32.55 12.34 7.45
C SER A 96 -32.29 12.75 8.91
N ASN A 97 -32.81 12.00 9.89
CA ASN A 97 -32.50 12.21 11.31
C ASN A 97 -31.23 11.46 11.73
N ARG A 98 -30.83 10.43 10.96
CA ARG A 98 -29.58 9.71 11.21
C ARG A 98 -28.38 10.63 11.00
N GLU A 99 -27.49 10.67 11.99
CA GLU A 99 -26.19 11.32 11.89
C GLU A 99 -25.12 10.26 11.67
N LEU A 100 -24.27 10.46 10.65
CA LEU A 100 -23.14 9.58 10.36
C LEU A 100 -21.93 10.03 11.15
N ASP A 101 -21.21 9.08 11.76
CA ASP A 101 -19.91 9.30 12.40
C ASP A 101 -18.78 9.01 11.39
N MET A 102 -18.00 10.03 11.04
CA MET A 102 -16.83 9.90 10.18
C MET A 102 -15.54 9.98 10.98
N VAL A 103 -14.68 8.99 10.79
CA VAL A 103 -13.37 8.93 11.45
C VAL A 103 -12.22 9.18 10.47
N PHE A 104 -11.13 9.75 10.98
CA PHE A 104 -9.89 9.94 10.24
C PHE A 104 -8.69 9.91 11.20
N TYR A 105 -7.47 9.77 10.68
CA TYR A 105 -6.26 9.64 11.52
C TYR A 105 -5.12 10.59 11.13
N TYR A 106 -5.31 11.43 10.13
CA TYR A 106 -4.35 12.49 9.77
C TYR A 106 -4.66 13.76 10.56
N GLY A 107 -3.77 14.14 11.49
CA GLY A 107 -4.01 15.25 12.43
C GLY A 107 -3.64 16.64 11.91
N ASP A 108 -3.41 16.79 10.60
CA ASP A 108 -3.07 18.07 9.98
C ASP A 108 -4.32 18.93 9.69
N GLN A 109 -4.11 20.25 9.56
CA GLN A 109 -5.19 21.21 9.35
C GLN A 109 -5.90 20.99 8.00
N LEU A 110 -5.16 20.64 6.94
CA LEU A 110 -5.74 20.41 5.62
C LEU A 110 -6.76 19.26 5.66
N THR A 111 -6.45 18.18 6.39
CA THR A 111 -7.40 17.08 6.60
C THR A 111 -8.63 17.53 7.39
N ALA A 112 -8.46 18.35 8.44
CA ALA A 112 -9.61 18.88 9.19
C ALA A 112 -10.53 19.75 8.31
N ASP A 113 -9.95 20.62 7.50
CA ASP A 113 -10.69 21.48 6.56
C ASP A 113 -11.40 20.63 5.48
N PHE A 114 -10.77 19.56 5.03
CA PHE A 114 -11.36 18.60 4.08
C PHE A 114 -12.58 17.88 4.71
N MET A 115 -12.49 17.45 5.96
CA MET A 115 -13.62 16.85 6.67
C MET A 115 -14.79 17.84 6.82
N ALA A 116 -14.49 19.11 7.11
CA ALA A 116 -15.52 20.17 7.18
C ALA A 116 -16.19 20.42 5.83
N ALA A 117 -15.42 20.37 4.73
CA ALA A 117 -15.97 20.50 3.38
C ALA A 117 -16.91 19.33 3.05
N ILE A 118 -16.53 18.08 3.33
CA ILE A 118 -17.39 16.90 3.13
C ILE A 118 -18.68 17.02 3.96
N GLN A 119 -18.57 17.46 5.22
CA GLN A 119 -19.74 17.69 6.08
C GLN A 119 -20.71 18.68 5.43
N ALA A 120 -20.22 19.79 4.88
CA ALA A 120 -21.05 20.80 4.23
C ALA A 120 -21.75 20.24 2.96
N TYR A 121 -21.04 19.49 2.13
CA TYR A 121 -21.60 18.84 0.95
C TYR A 121 -22.67 17.80 1.31
N PHE A 122 -22.47 17.03 2.36
CA PHE A 122 -23.46 16.07 2.84
C PHE A 122 -24.71 16.78 3.38
N ALA A 123 -24.53 17.88 4.13
CA ALA A 123 -25.66 18.68 4.62
C ALA A 123 -26.52 19.24 3.48
N ASP A 124 -25.90 19.63 2.36
CA ASP A 124 -26.62 20.14 1.18
C ASP A 124 -27.57 19.10 0.56
N VAL A 125 -27.24 17.82 0.66
CA VAL A 125 -28.10 16.72 0.17
C VAL A 125 -28.98 16.09 1.27
N GLY A 126 -29.01 16.66 2.48
CA GLY A 126 -29.83 16.18 3.59
C GLY A 126 -29.24 15.04 4.41
N VAL A 127 -27.93 14.85 4.37
CA VAL A 127 -27.19 13.89 5.19
C VAL A 127 -26.49 14.64 6.32
N LYS A 128 -26.75 14.23 7.57
CA LYS A 128 -26.04 14.75 8.74
C LYS A 128 -24.79 13.93 8.98
N MET A 129 -23.69 14.59 9.27
CA MET A 129 -22.41 13.95 9.57
C MET A 129 -21.68 14.74 10.66
N SER A 130 -21.13 14.03 11.65
CA SER A 130 -20.07 14.51 12.53
C SER A 130 -18.76 13.83 12.15
N TYR A 131 -17.61 14.39 12.56
CA TYR A 131 -16.31 13.80 12.29
C TYR A 131 -15.38 13.92 13.48
N ARG A 132 -14.47 12.94 13.64
CA ARG A 132 -13.51 12.89 14.75
C ARG A 132 -12.18 12.31 14.34
N LEU A 133 -11.09 12.86 14.91
CA LEU A 133 -9.73 12.34 14.79
C LEU A 133 -9.55 11.13 15.71
N LEU A 134 -9.14 10.00 15.16
CA LEU A 134 -8.77 8.82 15.93
C LEU A 134 -7.47 9.04 16.69
N GLN A 135 -7.41 8.53 17.91
CA GLN A 135 -6.23 8.58 18.79
C GLN A 135 -5.98 7.22 19.44
N GLY A 136 -4.75 6.99 19.89
CA GLY A 136 -4.37 5.72 20.51
C GLY A 136 -4.10 4.62 19.51
N ASP A 137 -4.68 3.43 19.69
CA ASP A 137 -4.53 2.32 18.74
C ASP A 137 -5.43 2.53 17.52
N VAL A 138 -4.97 3.37 16.60
CA VAL A 138 -5.65 3.67 15.34
C VAL A 138 -5.82 2.40 14.49
N GLY A 139 -4.83 1.52 14.50
CA GLY A 139 -4.85 0.27 13.75
C GLY A 139 -6.04 -0.61 14.14
N ALA A 140 -6.24 -0.85 15.42
CA ALA A 140 -7.37 -1.64 15.92
C ALA A 140 -8.71 -0.94 15.66
N GLN A 141 -8.77 0.37 15.85
CA GLN A 141 -10.01 1.14 15.63
C GLN A 141 -10.47 1.18 14.17
N LEU A 142 -9.56 1.05 13.19
CA LEU A 142 -9.88 1.07 11.76
C LEU A 142 -10.03 -0.30 11.13
N ASN A 143 -9.22 -1.29 11.56
CA ASN A 143 -8.97 -2.49 10.79
C ASN A 143 -9.40 -3.79 11.50
N SER A 144 -10.05 -3.70 12.67
CA SER A 144 -10.62 -4.90 13.29
C SER A 144 -11.73 -5.49 12.42
N VAL A 145 -11.57 -6.75 12.04
CA VAL A 145 -12.53 -7.45 11.18
C VAL A 145 -13.61 -8.14 12.02
N PRO A 146 -14.86 -8.23 11.53
CA PRO A 146 -15.93 -8.98 12.20
C PRO A 146 -15.60 -10.48 12.31
N ASP A 147 -16.05 -11.12 13.38
CA ASP A 147 -15.96 -12.59 13.53
C ASP A 147 -16.74 -13.32 12.41
N ASP A 148 -17.90 -12.78 12.02
CA ASP A 148 -18.63 -13.21 10.83
C ASP A 148 -18.40 -12.18 9.70
N GLY A 149 -17.49 -12.51 8.79
CA GLY A 149 -17.12 -11.68 7.66
C GLY A 149 -18.19 -11.54 6.57
N VAL A 150 -19.39 -12.08 6.76
CA VAL A 150 -20.52 -11.98 5.82
C VAL A 150 -21.69 -11.19 6.43
N ASN A 151 -22.06 -11.50 7.67
CA ASN A 151 -23.26 -10.93 8.29
C ASN A 151 -22.94 -9.90 9.39
N GLY A 152 -21.72 -9.85 9.88
CA GLY A 152 -21.31 -9.00 10.99
C GLY A 152 -21.80 -9.47 12.36
N PRO A 153 -21.93 -8.62 13.36
CA PRO A 153 -21.87 -7.15 13.32
C PRO A 153 -20.47 -6.57 13.06
N ALA A 154 -20.39 -5.26 12.76
CA ALA A 154 -19.11 -4.57 12.63
C ALA A 154 -18.26 -4.73 13.90
N ALA A 155 -16.95 -4.90 13.73
CA ALA A 155 -16.00 -4.94 14.85
C ALA A 155 -15.41 -3.56 15.18
N VAL A 156 -15.72 -2.54 14.37
CA VAL A 156 -15.29 -1.15 14.52
C VAL A 156 -16.49 -0.23 14.66
N ASP A 157 -16.33 0.88 15.38
CA ASP A 157 -17.41 1.79 15.73
C ASP A 157 -17.29 3.13 14.98
N TYR A 158 -17.75 3.14 13.72
CA TYR A 158 -17.94 4.33 12.89
C TYR A 158 -18.83 4.00 11.69
N ASP A 159 -19.38 5.02 11.02
CA ASP A 159 -20.15 4.86 9.78
C ASP A 159 -19.29 5.06 8.53
N LEU A 160 -18.41 6.05 8.57
CA LEU A 160 -17.52 6.43 7.47
C LEU A 160 -16.10 6.56 7.99
N GLY A 161 -15.12 6.28 7.14
CA GLY A 161 -13.72 6.50 7.47
C GLY A 161 -12.98 7.15 6.31
N TYR A 162 -12.17 8.17 6.58
CA TYR A 162 -11.27 8.75 5.59
C TYR A 162 -9.87 8.21 5.77
N GLY A 163 -9.29 7.73 4.69
CA GLY A 163 -7.94 7.22 4.70
C GLY A 163 -7.36 6.98 3.32
N ALA A 164 -6.34 6.14 3.27
CA ALA A 164 -5.63 5.85 2.05
C ALA A 164 -5.39 4.37 1.85
N ARG A 165 -5.28 3.99 0.59
CA ARG A 165 -4.65 2.74 0.16
C ARG A 165 -3.41 3.09 -0.64
N ALA A 166 -2.25 2.75 -0.09
CA ALA A 166 -1.01 2.68 -0.83
C ALA A 166 -0.71 1.22 -1.13
N ALA A 167 -0.16 0.95 -2.28
CA ALA A 167 0.24 -0.41 -2.65
C ALA A 167 1.54 -0.39 -3.45
N ILE A 168 2.38 -1.38 -3.24
CA ILE A 168 3.56 -1.64 -4.07
C ILE A 168 3.14 -2.55 -5.23
N ALA A 169 2.19 -3.45 -4.95
CA ALA A 169 1.62 -4.37 -5.92
C ALA A 169 0.12 -4.14 -6.11
N MET A 170 -0.36 -4.16 -7.36
CA MET A 170 -1.74 -3.81 -7.71
C MET A 170 -2.80 -4.71 -7.05
N GLN A 171 -2.48 -5.98 -6.81
CA GLN A 171 -3.37 -6.92 -6.13
C GLN A 171 -3.70 -6.50 -4.69
N GLU A 172 -2.81 -5.77 -4.01
CA GLU A 172 -3.01 -5.31 -2.64
C GLU A 172 -4.20 -4.36 -2.51
N TYR A 173 -4.59 -3.67 -3.60
CA TYR A 173 -5.78 -2.83 -3.62
C TYR A 173 -7.07 -3.63 -3.37
N TYR A 174 -7.13 -4.87 -3.88
CA TYR A 174 -8.35 -5.69 -3.87
C TYR A 174 -8.31 -6.85 -2.88
N ASN A 175 -7.14 -7.41 -2.56
CA ASN A 175 -6.99 -8.56 -1.66
C ASN A 175 -7.67 -8.33 -0.30
N THR A 176 -7.75 -7.08 0.14
CA THR A 176 -8.40 -6.73 1.41
C THR A 176 -9.94 -6.90 1.37
N PHE A 177 -10.55 -7.06 0.20
CA PHE A 177 -11.99 -7.29 0.05
C PHE A 177 -12.37 -8.78 0.06
N LYS A 178 -11.38 -9.67 0.22
CA LYS A 178 -11.66 -11.08 0.42
C LYS A 178 -12.50 -11.28 1.68
N THR A 179 -13.47 -12.20 1.60
CA THR A 179 -14.37 -12.54 2.71
C THR A 179 -13.58 -12.76 4.01
N GLY A 180 -13.99 -12.08 5.08
CA GLY A 180 -13.34 -12.12 6.39
C GLY A 180 -12.07 -11.28 6.55
N LEU A 181 -11.65 -10.51 5.53
CA LEU A 181 -10.49 -9.63 5.61
C LEU A 181 -10.83 -8.14 5.59
N ASN A 182 -12.08 -7.76 5.32
CA ASN A 182 -12.47 -6.36 5.22
C ASN A 182 -13.27 -5.92 6.45
N PRO A 183 -12.85 -4.86 7.16
CA PRO A 183 -13.56 -4.34 8.34
C PRO A 183 -14.90 -3.69 8.04
N GLN A 184 -15.11 -3.16 6.82
CA GLN A 184 -16.27 -2.34 6.45
C GLN A 184 -17.21 -3.02 5.46
N THR A 185 -16.69 -3.90 4.62
CA THR A 185 -17.42 -4.50 3.49
C THR A 185 -17.66 -5.99 3.74
N PRO A 186 -18.92 -6.45 3.80
CA PRO A 186 -19.25 -7.87 3.88
C PRO A 186 -18.68 -8.68 2.72
N GLY A 187 -18.32 -9.93 3.01
CA GLY A 187 -17.83 -10.87 2.01
C GLY A 187 -18.83 -11.10 0.88
N ASP A 188 -18.29 -11.22 -0.32
CA ASP A 188 -19.05 -11.44 -1.55
C ASP A 188 -18.35 -12.51 -2.39
N PRO A 189 -19.00 -13.66 -2.67
CA PRO A 189 -18.40 -14.74 -3.43
C PRO A 189 -17.93 -14.34 -4.85
N LYS A 190 -18.58 -13.35 -5.49
CA LYS A 190 -18.13 -12.85 -6.78
C LYS A 190 -16.84 -12.03 -6.63
N MET A 191 -16.73 -11.21 -5.59
CA MET A 191 -15.50 -10.49 -5.27
C MET A 191 -14.36 -11.45 -4.97
N ASP A 192 -14.61 -12.50 -4.16
CA ASP A 192 -13.61 -13.53 -3.86
C ASP A 192 -13.09 -14.21 -5.14
N ALA A 193 -13.98 -14.58 -6.05
CA ALA A 193 -13.60 -15.19 -7.33
C ALA A 193 -12.79 -14.22 -8.23
N LEU A 194 -13.10 -12.93 -8.21
CA LEU A 194 -12.34 -11.91 -8.94
C LEU A 194 -10.96 -11.67 -8.32
N ILE A 195 -10.86 -11.70 -6.98
CA ILE A 195 -9.59 -11.64 -6.27
C ILE A 195 -8.71 -12.85 -6.65
N GLU A 196 -9.28 -14.04 -6.73
CA GLU A 196 -8.55 -15.23 -7.19
C GLU A 196 -8.03 -15.06 -8.63
N LYS A 197 -8.84 -14.49 -9.53
CA LYS A 197 -8.41 -14.22 -10.91
C LYS A 197 -7.23 -13.25 -10.99
N ILE A 198 -7.24 -12.13 -10.26
CA ILE A 198 -6.12 -11.17 -10.29
C ILE A 198 -4.85 -11.70 -9.64
N ASN A 199 -4.93 -12.82 -8.92
CA ASN A 199 -3.79 -13.50 -8.30
C ASN A 199 -3.38 -14.79 -9.04
N SER A 200 -3.92 -15.06 -10.24
CA SER A 200 -3.75 -16.34 -10.93
C SER A 200 -2.52 -16.44 -11.85
N SER A 201 -1.80 -15.33 -12.08
CA SER A 201 -0.65 -15.27 -12.98
C SER A 201 0.35 -14.22 -12.51
N ALA A 202 1.61 -14.38 -12.88
CA ALA A 202 2.62 -13.33 -12.77
C ALA A 202 2.74 -12.49 -14.07
N ASP A 203 2.01 -12.84 -15.14
CA ASP A 203 1.99 -12.11 -16.40
C ASP A 203 0.93 -10.99 -16.36
N PRO A 204 1.32 -9.70 -16.40
CA PRO A 204 0.39 -8.58 -16.38
C PRO A 204 -0.65 -8.60 -17.50
N GLU A 205 -0.30 -9.06 -18.70
CA GLU A 205 -1.23 -9.09 -19.84
C GLU A 205 -2.33 -10.14 -19.64
N VAL A 206 -2.03 -11.24 -18.97
CA VAL A 206 -3.01 -12.26 -18.57
C VAL A 206 -3.96 -11.72 -17.51
N LEU A 207 -3.45 -10.89 -16.59
CA LEU A 207 -4.22 -10.33 -15.47
C LEU A 207 -5.10 -9.13 -15.85
N LYS A 208 -4.76 -8.40 -16.91
CA LYS A 208 -5.43 -7.15 -17.28
C LYS A 208 -6.95 -7.24 -17.41
N PRO A 209 -7.54 -8.25 -18.08
CA PRO A 209 -9.01 -8.39 -18.14
C PRO A 209 -9.64 -8.60 -16.76
N ALA A 210 -8.96 -9.35 -15.87
CA ALA A 210 -9.44 -9.60 -14.52
C ALA A 210 -9.38 -8.31 -13.66
N PHE A 211 -8.34 -7.48 -13.84
CA PHE A 211 -8.28 -6.15 -13.21
C PHE A 211 -9.38 -5.21 -13.68
N PHE A 212 -9.76 -5.28 -14.94
CA PHE A 212 -10.90 -4.49 -15.44
C PHE A 212 -12.20 -4.95 -14.77
N GLU A 213 -12.47 -6.25 -14.79
CA GLU A 213 -13.69 -6.83 -14.22
C GLU A 213 -13.83 -6.52 -12.71
N ILE A 214 -12.75 -6.63 -11.94
CA ILE A 214 -12.81 -6.38 -10.48
C ILE A 214 -13.05 -4.90 -10.17
N GLN A 215 -12.45 -3.97 -10.93
CA GLN A 215 -12.69 -2.52 -10.79
C GLN A 215 -14.14 -2.17 -11.08
N GLU A 216 -14.66 -2.62 -12.22
CA GLU A 216 -16.05 -2.39 -12.63
C GLU A 216 -17.01 -2.92 -11.58
N TYR A 217 -16.79 -4.15 -11.11
CA TYR A 217 -17.64 -4.76 -10.09
C TYR A 217 -17.57 -4.03 -8.73
N GLN A 218 -16.39 -3.66 -8.27
CA GLN A 218 -16.24 -2.92 -7.02
C GLN A 218 -16.96 -1.56 -7.09
N MET A 219 -16.83 -0.86 -8.22
CA MET A 219 -17.46 0.44 -8.41
C MET A 219 -18.98 0.32 -8.62
N GLU A 220 -19.48 -0.75 -9.25
CA GLU A 220 -20.93 -1.07 -9.30
C GLU A 220 -21.50 -1.23 -7.87
N LYS A 221 -20.76 -1.93 -7.00
CA LYS A 221 -21.15 -2.14 -5.60
C LYS A 221 -20.91 -0.92 -4.71
N VAL A 222 -20.08 0.02 -5.15
CA VAL A 222 -19.63 1.18 -4.34
C VAL A 222 -19.14 0.74 -2.95
N ASN A 223 -18.22 -0.21 -2.93
CA ASN A 223 -17.67 -0.71 -1.66
C ASN A 223 -16.84 0.36 -0.94
N ILE A 224 -16.30 1.31 -1.69
CA ILE A 224 -15.62 2.53 -1.21
C ILE A 224 -16.04 3.71 -2.07
N CYS A 225 -15.84 4.92 -1.58
CA CYS A 225 -15.90 6.12 -2.40
C CYS A 225 -14.46 6.60 -2.68
N PRO A 226 -13.92 6.44 -3.90
CA PRO A 226 -12.63 6.99 -4.27
C PRO A 226 -12.77 8.51 -4.32
N LEU A 227 -11.79 9.22 -3.76
CA LEU A 227 -11.82 10.68 -3.67
C LEU A 227 -10.77 11.30 -4.59
N TYR A 228 -9.50 10.97 -4.38
CA TYR A 228 -8.42 11.44 -5.23
C TYR A 228 -7.20 10.53 -5.21
N TYR A 229 -6.41 10.58 -6.28
CA TYR A 229 -5.07 10.00 -6.32
C TYR A 229 -4.08 11.04 -5.84
N GLN A 230 -3.32 10.66 -4.83
CA GLN A 230 -2.34 11.53 -4.20
C GLN A 230 -1.04 11.53 -5.01
N LYS A 231 -0.50 12.71 -5.26
CA LYS A 231 0.87 12.88 -5.77
C LYS A 231 1.87 12.80 -4.63
N LEU A 232 3.09 12.45 -4.96
CA LEU A 232 4.26 12.60 -4.13
C LEU A 232 5.10 13.73 -4.72
N PHE A 233 5.62 14.60 -3.87
CA PHE A 233 6.43 15.72 -4.27
C PHE A 233 7.87 15.48 -3.83
N ILE A 234 8.77 15.26 -4.78
CA ILE A 234 10.19 15.19 -4.52
C ILE A 234 10.68 16.62 -4.41
N TYR A 235 11.35 16.95 -3.31
CA TYR A 235 12.05 18.22 -3.16
C TYR A 235 13.55 18.03 -3.29
N GLU A 236 14.20 19.01 -3.94
CA GLU A 236 15.64 19.01 -4.16
C GLU A 236 16.19 20.43 -4.02
N SER A 237 17.36 20.54 -3.38
CA SER A 237 18.13 21.76 -3.44
C SER A 237 18.92 21.86 -4.75
N ASN A 238 19.32 23.05 -5.12
CA ASN A 238 20.17 23.27 -6.30
C ASN A 238 21.59 22.68 -6.19
N LYS A 239 21.94 22.04 -5.08
CA LYS A 239 23.17 21.26 -4.91
C LYS A 239 23.07 19.86 -5.55
N VAL A 240 21.87 19.34 -5.77
CA VAL A 240 21.64 17.98 -6.27
C VAL A 240 21.53 17.99 -7.79
N ASP A 241 22.42 17.29 -8.45
CA ASP A 241 22.33 16.96 -9.87
C ASP A 241 22.22 15.44 -10.01
N ARG A 242 21.10 14.97 -10.50
CA ARG A 242 20.83 13.53 -10.72
C ARG A 242 21.59 12.93 -11.90
N ASN A 243 22.42 13.72 -12.59
CA ASN A 243 23.12 13.27 -13.79
C ASN A 243 22.19 12.66 -14.86
N GLY A 244 21.02 13.27 -15.05
CA GLY A 244 19.98 12.78 -15.96
C GLY A 244 19.10 11.67 -15.41
N GLY A 245 19.27 11.28 -14.15
CA GLY A 245 18.45 10.28 -13.47
C GLY A 245 16.96 10.68 -13.39
N ALA A 246 16.08 9.70 -13.62
CA ALA A 246 14.64 9.92 -13.62
C ALA A 246 14.08 10.21 -12.21
N TYR A 247 12.93 10.85 -12.16
CA TYR A 247 12.10 10.94 -10.96
C TYR A 247 11.13 9.76 -10.90
N GLY A 248 10.78 9.34 -9.71
CA GLY A 248 9.83 8.25 -9.52
C GLY A 248 9.32 8.18 -8.07
N ASN A 249 8.74 7.05 -7.70
CA ASN A 249 8.19 6.86 -6.37
C ASN A 249 9.29 6.83 -5.29
N ALA A 250 9.66 7.99 -4.79
CA ALA A 250 10.71 8.18 -3.80
C ALA A 250 10.40 7.51 -2.45
N GLN A 251 9.14 7.25 -2.14
CA GLN A 251 8.74 6.58 -0.90
C GLN A 251 9.28 5.16 -0.82
N TYR A 252 9.21 4.39 -1.91
CA TYR A 252 9.57 2.97 -1.93
C TYR A 252 10.85 2.67 -2.71
N ASN A 253 11.32 3.58 -3.56
CA ASN A 253 12.51 3.36 -4.36
C ASN A 253 13.16 4.69 -4.76
N TYR A 254 13.82 5.35 -3.83
CA TYR A 254 14.45 6.64 -4.11
C TYR A 254 15.98 6.62 -4.12
N ASN A 255 16.57 5.47 -4.02
CA ASN A 255 18.01 5.27 -4.11
C ASN A 255 18.49 4.76 -5.48
N TRP A 256 17.58 4.52 -6.44
CA TRP A 256 17.99 4.08 -7.77
C TRP A 256 18.81 5.15 -8.47
N GLY A 257 20.00 4.80 -8.90
CA GLY A 257 20.94 5.71 -9.51
C GLY A 257 21.58 6.72 -8.56
N ILE A 258 21.39 6.62 -7.23
CA ILE A 258 21.96 7.57 -6.26
C ILE A 258 23.51 7.60 -6.29
N THR A 259 24.16 6.52 -6.67
CA THR A 259 25.62 6.44 -6.85
C THR A 259 26.14 7.34 -7.99
N ASP A 260 25.28 7.64 -8.95
CA ASP A 260 25.61 8.47 -10.12
C ASP A 260 25.33 9.96 -9.92
N TRP A 261 24.74 10.33 -8.78
CA TRP A 261 24.40 11.71 -8.49
C TRP A 261 25.64 12.54 -8.19
N ASN A 262 25.60 13.83 -8.60
CA ASN A 262 26.57 14.83 -8.20
C ASN A 262 25.94 15.72 -7.12
N VAL A 263 26.60 15.83 -5.97
CA VAL A 263 26.16 16.68 -4.87
C VAL A 263 27.21 17.73 -4.59
N SER A 264 26.88 18.98 -4.87
CA SER A 264 27.78 20.12 -4.65
C SER A 264 28.12 20.26 -3.16
N GLY A 265 29.42 20.31 -2.86
CA GLY A 265 29.91 20.33 -1.48
C GLY A 265 30.11 18.94 -0.84
N GLY A 266 29.86 17.84 -1.58
CA GLY A 266 30.21 16.47 -1.17
C GLY A 266 29.38 15.91 -0.02
N THR A 267 28.24 16.54 0.33
CA THR A 267 27.35 16.04 1.39
C THR A 267 25.90 16.29 1.00
N LEU A 268 25.11 15.20 0.94
CA LEU A 268 23.66 15.23 0.75
C LEU A 268 22.99 15.25 2.13
N GLN A 269 22.17 16.25 2.39
CA GLN A 269 21.36 16.31 3.59
C GLN A 269 19.92 15.88 3.27
N THR A 270 19.36 14.99 4.10
CA THR A 270 18.03 14.41 3.86
C THR A 270 17.31 14.15 5.18
N ASN A 271 16.08 13.70 5.10
CA ASN A 271 15.32 13.27 6.27
C ASN A 271 15.42 11.76 6.51
N THR A 272 15.15 11.38 7.76
CA THR A 272 15.02 9.98 8.18
C THR A 272 13.99 9.87 9.31
N GLY A 273 13.66 8.64 9.72
CA GLY A 273 12.97 8.36 10.98
C GLY A 273 13.85 8.54 12.21
N PRO A 274 13.42 8.05 13.36
CA PRO A 274 14.23 8.03 14.58
C PRO A 274 15.60 7.40 14.33
N VAL A 275 16.66 8.02 14.84
CA VAL A 275 18.04 7.54 14.63
C VAL A 275 18.56 6.73 15.82
N GLU A 276 17.79 6.67 16.92
CA GLU A 276 18.15 5.93 18.12
C GLU A 276 18.14 4.43 17.91
N PHE A 277 17.23 3.98 17.04
CA PHE A 277 17.02 2.58 16.77
C PHE A 277 16.35 2.44 15.39
N PHE A 278 17.11 2.00 14.41
CA PHE A 278 16.60 1.89 13.04
C PHE A 278 15.59 0.75 12.91
N GLU A 279 14.52 1.02 12.18
CA GLU A 279 13.52 0.02 11.87
C GLU A 279 14.08 -1.04 10.92
N GLN A 280 13.77 -2.33 11.19
CA GLN A 280 14.20 -3.41 10.32
C GLN A 280 13.55 -3.30 8.92
N PRO A 281 14.29 -3.66 7.82
CA PRO A 281 13.92 -3.28 6.46
C PRO A 281 12.73 -4.05 5.88
N TRP A 282 12.21 -5.07 6.54
CA TRP A 282 11.09 -5.88 6.05
C TRP A 282 9.73 -5.43 6.55
N TYR A 283 9.68 -4.57 7.57
CA TYR A 283 8.43 -4.05 8.14
C TYR A 283 7.91 -2.85 7.36
N ASN A 284 8.71 -1.80 7.24
CA ASN A 284 8.36 -0.59 6.52
C ASN A 284 9.27 -0.45 5.30
N LEU A 285 8.75 -0.80 4.12
CA LEU A 285 9.57 -1.06 2.94
C LEU A 285 10.22 0.18 2.33
N GLY A 286 9.94 1.36 2.80
CA GLY A 286 10.51 2.43 2.05
C GLY A 286 10.54 3.83 2.58
N LEU A 287 10.03 4.09 3.76
CA LEU A 287 9.98 5.47 4.22
C LEU A 287 11.36 6.10 4.42
N TRP A 288 12.33 5.34 4.94
CA TRP A 288 13.56 5.92 5.46
C TRP A 288 14.77 5.65 4.59
N ILE A 289 15.67 6.66 4.51
CA ILE A 289 16.88 6.60 3.67
C ILE A 289 17.75 5.38 3.99
N HIS A 290 17.94 5.04 5.29
CA HIS A 290 18.76 3.91 5.69
C HIS A 290 18.29 2.59 5.06
N ASN A 291 16.98 2.38 5.00
CA ASN A 291 16.41 1.17 4.41
C ASN A 291 16.76 1.02 2.91
N LYS A 292 17.00 2.12 2.22
CA LYS A 292 17.27 2.14 0.78
C LYS A 292 18.75 2.10 0.43
N VAL A 293 19.60 2.72 1.24
CA VAL A 293 21.02 2.89 0.91
C VAL A 293 21.95 1.96 1.68
N VAL A 294 21.53 1.44 2.85
CA VAL A 294 22.35 0.54 3.68
C VAL A 294 22.23 -0.91 3.23
N PHE A 295 21.05 -1.33 2.79
CA PHE A 295 20.79 -2.72 2.43
C PHE A 295 20.63 -2.87 0.92
N ASP A 296 21.20 -3.95 0.37
CA ASP A 296 21.01 -4.33 -1.02
C ASP A 296 19.90 -5.39 -1.15
N ARG A 297 19.45 -5.59 -2.38
CA ARG A 297 18.33 -6.46 -2.77
C ARG A 297 18.75 -7.31 -3.97
N LEU A 298 17.99 -8.39 -4.26
CA LEU A 298 18.27 -9.21 -5.43
C LEU A 298 17.94 -8.48 -6.74
N LEU A 299 16.80 -7.77 -6.77
CA LEU A 299 16.31 -7.06 -7.95
C LEU A 299 16.27 -5.55 -7.71
N VAL A 300 16.26 -4.79 -8.79
CA VAL A 300 16.03 -3.34 -8.80
C VAL A 300 14.69 -3.03 -9.49
N ALA A 301 13.99 -2.02 -8.98
CA ALA A 301 12.78 -1.49 -9.58
C ALA A 301 13.06 -0.16 -10.30
N ASP A 302 12.23 0.18 -11.28
CA ASP A 302 12.18 1.52 -11.88
C ASP A 302 11.42 2.54 -11.00
N GLY A 303 11.25 3.75 -11.50
CA GLY A 303 10.51 4.81 -10.81
C GLY A 303 9.02 4.52 -10.58
N ALA A 304 8.45 3.57 -11.33
CA ALA A 304 7.08 3.10 -11.19
C ALA A 304 6.97 1.82 -10.33
N LEU A 305 8.07 1.43 -9.67
CA LEU A 305 8.20 0.23 -8.83
C LEU A 305 8.09 -1.09 -9.60
N GLN A 306 8.30 -1.07 -10.93
CA GLN A 306 8.34 -2.29 -11.72
C GLN A 306 9.73 -2.92 -11.67
N PRO A 307 9.86 -4.25 -11.49
CA PRO A 307 11.15 -4.92 -11.52
C PRO A 307 11.76 -4.81 -12.93
N VAL A 308 12.97 -4.24 -13.04
CA VAL A 308 13.64 -3.97 -14.33
C VAL A 308 14.97 -4.67 -14.48
N GLY A 309 15.46 -5.35 -13.47
CA GLY A 309 16.73 -6.09 -13.56
C GLY A 309 17.30 -6.51 -12.23
N CYS A 310 18.54 -6.98 -12.29
CA CYS A 310 19.31 -7.41 -11.14
C CYS A 310 19.98 -6.24 -10.40
N SER A 311 19.94 -6.28 -9.04
CA SER A 311 20.85 -5.57 -8.16
C SER A 311 21.98 -6.51 -7.72
N ALA A 312 21.85 -7.24 -6.61
CA ALA A 312 22.82 -8.20 -6.16
C ALA A 312 22.85 -9.49 -7.00
N CYS A 313 21.80 -9.79 -7.79
CA CYS A 313 21.85 -10.94 -8.70
C CYS A 313 22.71 -10.64 -9.95
N GLU A 314 23.30 -11.70 -10.52
CA GLU A 314 23.88 -11.73 -11.87
C GLU A 314 22.77 -12.00 -12.89
N SER A 315 21.87 -12.94 -12.55
CA SER A 315 20.71 -13.31 -13.35
C SER A 315 19.60 -13.88 -12.49
N TYR A 316 18.38 -13.90 -13.04
CA TYR A 316 17.25 -14.62 -12.45
C TYR A 316 16.39 -15.28 -13.54
N GLU A 317 15.66 -16.32 -13.16
CA GLU A 317 14.74 -17.04 -14.02
C GLU A 317 13.48 -17.41 -13.24
N LEU A 318 12.34 -16.90 -13.69
CA LEU A 318 11.02 -17.36 -13.25
C LEU A 318 10.55 -18.45 -14.20
N ALA A 319 10.28 -19.64 -13.67
CA ALA A 319 9.81 -20.77 -14.47
C ALA A 319 8.47 -20.45 -15.15
N ALA A 320 8.25 -21.03 -16.32
CA ALA A 320 7.04 -20.74 -17.13
C ALA A 320 5.72 -21.09 -16.42
N ASP A 321 5.73 -22.01 -15.45
CA ASP A 321 4.57 -22.34 -14.62
C ASP A 321 4.38 -21.37 -13.43
N GLY A 322 5.29 -20.43 -13.23
CA GLY A 322 5.28 -19.47 -12.14
C GLY A 322 5.54 -20.07 -10.75
N LEU A 323 5.96 -21.33 -10.65
CA LEU A 323 6.11 -22.04 -9.39
C LEU A 323 7.57 -22.20 -8.92
N SER A 324 8.52 -21.62 -9.65
CA SER A 324 9.93 -21.64 -9.25
C SER A 324 10.64 -20.37 -9.72
N LEU A 325 11.40 -19.76 -8.81
CA LEU A 325 12.24 -18.61 -9.10
C LEU A 325 13.67 -18.91 -8.69
N THR A 326 14.58 -18.79 -9.63
CA THR A 326 16.01 -19.05 -9.42
C THR A 326 16.79 -17.74 -9.57
N PHE A 327 17.71 -17.48 -8.64
CA PHE A 327 18.67 -16.39 -8.70
C PHE A 327 20.08 -16.92 -8.71
N LYS A 328 20.96 -16.28 -9.48
CA LYS A 328 22.40 -16.39 -9.38
C LYS A 328 22.97 -15.08 -8.88
N LEU A 329 23.71 -15.07 -7.79
CA LEU A 329 24.34 -13.86 -7.25
C LEU A 329 25.57 -13.45 -8.07
N LYS A 330 25.85 -12.15 -8.10
CA LYS A 330 27.11 -11.59 -8.59
C LYS A 330 28.29 -12.14 -7.79
N ASP A 331 29.47 -12.10 -8.37
CA ASP A 331 30.70 -12.42 -7.68
C ASP A 331 31.22 -11.23 -6.88
N GLY A 332 31.94 -11.51 -5.78
CA GLY A 332 32.62 -10.48 -4.99
C GLY A 332 31.71 -9.53 -4.22
N LEU A 333 30.44 -9.90 -3.96
CA LEU A 333 29.56 -9.12 -3.10
C LEU A 333 30.04 -9.19 -1.65
N THR A 334 30.09 -8.03 -0.96
CA THR A 334 30.48 -7.96 0.45
C THR A 334 29.53 -7.11 1.26
N PHE A 335 29.40 -7.44 2.55
CA PHE A 335 28.81 -6.56 3.55
C PHE A 335 29.76 -5.41 3.89
N HIS A 336 29.26 -4.37 4.57
CA HIS A 336 30.05 -3.19 4.97
C HIS A 336 31.25 -3.51 5.91
N ASP A 337 31.22 -4.66 6.56
CA ASP A 337 32.30 -5.16 7.42
C ASP A 337 33.32 -6.04 6.69
N GLY A 338 33.14 -6.24 5.38
CA GLY A 338 34.04 -7.00 4.51
C GLY A 338 33.76 -8.49 4.44
N ASN A 339 32.76 -9.02 5.16
CA ASN A 339 32.32 -10.41 4.99
C ASN A 339 31.57 -10.59 3.67
N ASP A 340 31.71 -11.76 3.04
CA ASP A 340 31.05 -12.08 1.78
C ASP A 340 29.52 -12.16 1.94
N VAL A 341 28.79 -11.65 0.95
CA VAL A 341 27.35 -11.89 0.78
C VAL A 341 27.14 -13.14 -0.02
N THR A 342 26.48 -14.13 0.56
CA THR A 342 26.28 -15.44 -0.06
C THR A 342 24.78 -15.77 -0.25
N VAL A 343 24.49 -16.80 -1.04
CA VAL A 343 23.12 -17.35 -1.16
C VAL A 343 22.61 -17.93 0.18
N GLU A 344 23.51 -18.24 1.12
CA GLU A 344 23.12 -18.66 2.45
C GLU A 344 22.54 -17.50 3.25
N ASP A 345 23.05 -16.26 3.10
CA ASP A 345 22.50 -15.05 3.71
C ASP A 345 21.10 -14.76 3.15
N VAL A 346 20.90 -14.94 1.85
CA VAL A 346 19.58 -14.82 1.22
C VAL A 346 18.61 -15.85 1.77
N ALA A 347 19.01 -17.13 1.82
CA ALA A 347 18.18 -18.21 2.34
C ALA A 347 17.83 -18.00 3.82
N TRP A 348 18.81 -17.58 4.62
CA TRP A 348 18.63 -17.27 6.03
C TRP A 348 17.68 -16.06 6.22
N SER A 349 17.87 -15.00 5.44
CA SER A 349 17.00 -13.82 5.47
C SER A 349 15.53 -14.19 5.21
N ILE A 350 15.28 -15.03 4.20
CA ILE A 350 13.92 -15.51 3.87
C ILE A 350 13.34 -16.34 5.03
N ARG A 351 14.12 -17.26 5.62
CA ARG A 351 13.67 -18.07 6.77
C ARG A 351 13.37 -17.20 7.99
N THR A 352 14.22 -16.24 8.30
CA THR A 352 14.02 -15.31 9.42
C THR A 352 12.78 -14.47 9.20
N ALA A 353 12.58 -13.97 7.97
CA ALA A 353 11.40 -13.24 7.58
C ALA A 353 10.11 -14.05 7.79
N MET A 354 10.07 -15.35 7.55
CA MET A 354 8.91 -16.20 7.79
C MET A 354 8.47 -16.25 9.26
N LYS A 355 9.40 -16.05 10.21
CA LYS A 355 9.16 -16.12 11.66
C LYS A 355 9.06 -14.75 12.34
N ALA A 356 9.46 -13.68 11.67
CA ALA A 356 9.41 -12.33 12.23
C ALA A 356 7.95 -11.88 12.45
N PRO A 357 7.61 -11.33 13.65
CA PRO A 357 6.24 -10.98 13.99
C PRO A 357 5.72 -9.75 13.24
N GLN A 358 6.61 -8.89 12.79
CA GLN A 358 6.28 -7.66 12.06
C GLN A 358 6.91 -7.70 10.67
N MET A 359 6.06 -7.65 9.64
CA MET A 359 6.48 -7.73 8.26
C MET A 359 5.45 -7.08 7.35
N HIS A 360 5.91 -6.45 6.27
CA HIS A 360 5.02 -5.95 5.23
C HIS A 360 4.28 -7.11 4.55
N ALA A 361 2.99 -6.92 4.26
CA ALA A 361 2.14 -7.96 3.69
C ALA A 361 2.69 -8.52 2.36
N LEU A 362 3.27 -7.69 1.51
CA LEU A 362 3.91 -8.09 0.26
C LEU A 362 4.98 -9.18 0.51
N ILE A 363 5.90 -8.95 1.44
CA ILE A 363 6.95 -9.91 1.80
C ILE A 363 6.32 -11.16 2.45
N GLY A 364 5.43 -10.96 3.43
CA GLY A 364 4.77 -12.06 4.14
C GLY A 364 4.04 -13.02 3.22
N ASN A 365 3.34 -12.50 2.21
CA ASN A 365 2.65 -13.30 1.20
C ASN A 365 3.64 -14.12 0.34
N THR A 366 4.71 -13.49 -0.14
CA THR A 366 5.72 -14.18 -0.96
C THR A 366 6.43 -15.27 -0.17
N VAL A 367 6.99 -14.95 1.00
CA VAL A 367 7.73 -15.97 1.78
C VAL A 367 6.80 -17.08 2.29
N GLY A 368 5.54 -16.76 2.58
CA GLY A 368 4.52 -17.75 2.95
C GLY A 368 4.07 -18.66 1.80
N SER A 369 4.28 -18.25 0.53
CA SER A 369 3.99 -19.10 -0.63
C SER A 369 5.07 -20.15 -0.92
N ILE A 370 6.24 -20.05 -0.28
CA ILE A 370 7.35 -20.99 -0.47
C ILE A 370 6.98 -22.36 0.12
N LYS A 371 7.26 -23.41 -0.61
CA LYS A 371 6.95 -24.78 -0.22
C LYS A 371 7.61 -25.17 1.10
N GLY A 372 6.79 -25.56 2.08
CA GLY A 372 7.25 -25.90 3.43
C GLY A 372 7.31 -24.72 4.41
N ALA A 373 6.89 -23.50 4.00
CA ALA A 373 6.88 -22.32 4.86
C ALA A 373 6.01 -22.48 6.10
N ASP A 374 4.80 -23.07 5.97
CA ASP A 374 3.87 -23.25 7.09
C ASP A 374 4.47 -24.18 8.14
N ALA A 375 5.00 -25.35 7.72
CA ALA A 375 5.64 -26.32 8.62
C ALA A 375 6.89 -25.76 9.33
N PHE A 376 7.60 -24.85 8.67
CA PHE A 376 8.73 -24.14 9.28
C PHE A 376 8.26 -23.07 10.28
N LYS A 377 7.18 -22.35 9.98
CA LYS A 377 6.58 -21.34 10.87
C LYS A 377 6.05 -21.93 12.15
N ASP A 378 5.34 -23.07 12.07
CA ASP A 378 4.75 -23.74 13.23
C ASP A 378 5.75 -24.58 14.02
N GLY A 379 7.00 -24.70 13.55
CA GLY A 379 8.08 -25.45 14.19
C GLY A 379 8.04 -26.97 13.94
N SER A 380 7.22 -27.45 12.99
CA SER A 380 7.18 -28.87 12.60
C SER A 380 8.44 -29.30 11.84
N THR A 381 9.19 -28.36 11.27
CA THR A 381 10.48 -28.59 10.61
C THR A 381 11.48 -27.48 10.94
N ASP A 382 12.75 -27.82 10.88
CA ASP A 382 13.86 -26.85 11.06
C ASP A 382 14.35 -26.25 9.74
N ASP A 383 13.80 -26.68 8.59
CA ASP A 383 14.18 -26.22 7.26
C ASP A 383 12.95 -26.04 6.36
N VAL A 384 13.14 -25.22 5.31
CA VAL A 384 12.10 -24.89 4.33
C VAL A 384 12.36 -25.65 3.03
N ALA A 385 11.55 -26.66 2.76
CA ALA A 385 11.75 -27.59 1.65
C ALA A 385 11.84 -26.92 0.25
N GLY A 386 11.20 -25.75 0.09
CA GLY A 386 11.22 -24.97 -1.15
C GLY A 386 12.42 -24.05 -1.31
N ILE A 387 13.32 -23.94 -0.33
CA ILE A 387 14.54 -23.14 -0.44
C ILE A 387 15.72 -24.08 -0.72
N LYS A 388 16.28 -24.01 -1.92
CA LYS A 388 17.43 -24.80 -2.34
C LYS A 388 18.55 -23.87 -2.76
N TYR A 389 19.78 -24.11 -2.30
CA TYR A 389 20.91 -23.26 -2.69
C TYR A 389 22.21 -24.01 -2.78
N ASN A 390 23.13 -23.49 -3.59
CA ASN A 390 24.50 -23.95 -3.73
C ASN A 390 25.43 -22.72 -3.64
N ILE A 391 26.23 -22.66 -2.58
CA ILE A 391 27.15 -21.55 -2.31
C ILE A 391 28.22 -21.45 -3.39
N ALA A 392 28.79 -22.61 -3.83
CA ALA A 392 29.88 -22.64 -4.81
C ALA A 392 29.43 -22.11 -6.19
N ASP A 393 28.18 -22.40 -6.58
CA ASP A 393 27.60 -21.94 -7.84
C ASP A 393 26.93 -20.55 -7.69
N ARG A 394 26.79 -20.06 -6.46
CA ARG A 394 26.08 -18.81 -6.09
C ARG A 394 24.63 -18.83 -6.52
N VAL A 395 23.95 -19.96 -6.50
CA VAL A 395 22.58 -20.15 -6.97
C VAL A 395 21.65 -20.45 -5.81
N ILE A 396 20.50 -19.81 -5.80
CA ILE A 396 19.37 -20.10 -4.91
C ILE A 396 18.10 -20.26 -5.74
N THR A 397 17.32 -21.30 -5.46
CA THR A 397 16.02 -21.58 -6.08
C THR A 397 14.94 -21.60 -5.01
N LEU A 398 13.85 -20.92 -5.28
CA LEU A 398 12.64 -20.86 -4.46
C LEU A 398 11.53 -21.62 -5.17
N GLU A 399 11.04 -22.72 -4.59
CA GLU A 399 9.89 -23.47 -5.07
C GLU A 399 8.63 -23.03 -4.32
N LEU A 400 7.55 -22.73 -5.06
CA LEU A 400 6.31 -22.21 -4.52
C LEU A 400 5.22 -23.29 -4.47
N THR A 401 4.26 -23.13 -3.54
CA THR A 401 3.04 -23.95 -3.47
C THR A 401 1.94 -23.44 -4.38
N LYS A 402 1.99 -22.16 -4.75
CA LYS A 402 1.06 -21.46 -5.63
C LYS A 402 1.77 -20.31 -6.33
N ILE A 403 1.22 -19.86 -7.46
CA ILE A 403 1.73 -18.67 -8.14
C ILE A 403 1.64 -17.47 -7.19
N ASP A 404 2.72 -16.71 -7.09
CA ASP A 404 2.74 -15.39 -6.47
C ASP A 404 2.97 -14.35 -7.57
N PRO A 405 1.94 -13.56 -7.95
CA PRO A 405 2.07 -12.56 -9.01
C PRO A 405 3.06 -11.46 -8.69
N ASN A 406 3.41 -11.30 -7.42
CA ASN A 406 4.24 -10.19 -6.93
C ASN A 406 5.67 -10.63 -6.56
N ILE A 407 6.04 -11.87 -6.85
CA ILE A 407 7.32 -12.42 -6.41
C ILE A 407 8.53 -11.57 -6.86
N LEU A 408 8.55 -11.10 -8.09
CA LEU A 408 9.63 -10.24 -8.59
C LEU A 408 9.60 -8.86 -7.90
N THR A 409 8.43 -8.27 -7.74
CA THR A 409 8.26 -7.01 -7.00
C THR A 409 8.75 -7.15 -5.56
N THR A 410 8.45 -8.27 -4.90
CA THR A 410 8.94 -8.54 -3.54
C THR A 410 10.46 -8.48 -3.48
N PHE A 411 11.18 -9.10 -4.42
CA PHE A 411 12.64 -9.10 -4.41
C PHE A 411 13.29 -7.79 -4.86
N THR A 412 12.53 -6.80 -5.32
CA THR A 412 12.99 -5.41 -5.40
C THR A 412 12.94 -4.70 -4.04
N GLN A 413 12.21 -5.22 -3.06
CA GLN A 413 12.02 -4.64 -1.73
C GLN A 413 12.67 -5.45 -0.61
N PHE A 414 12.89 -6.75 -0.82
CA PHE A 414 13.41 -7.66 0.19
C PHE A 414 14.92 -7.47 0.39
N ALA A 415 15.29 -6.89 1.54
CA ALA A 415 16.70 -6.66 1.91
C ALA A 415 17.42 -7.95 2.30
N ILE A 416 18.66 -8.11 1.84
CA ILE A 416 19.56 -9.18 2.26
C ILE A 416 20.27 -8.73 3.54
N LEU A 417 20.21 -9.56 4.58
CA LEU A 417 20.78 -9.25 5.89
C LEU A 417 21.93 -10.19 6.26
N PRO A 418 22.89 -9.71 7.08
CA PRO A 418 24.09 -10.44 7.44
C PRO A 418 23.82 -11.56 8.46
N LYS A 419 23.76 -12.82 7.99
CA LYS A 419 23.57 -13.99 8.85
C LYS A 419 24.64 -14.09 9.95
N HIS A 420 25.89 -13.75 9.65
CA HIS A 420 27.00 -13.85 10.60
C HIS A 420 26.86 -12.91 11.82
N LEU A 421 26.03 -11.86 11.72
CA LEU A 421 25.73 -10.92 12.83
C LEU A 421 24.38 -11.18 13.49
N LEU A 422 23.44 -11.72 12.75
CA LEU A 422 22.04 -11.82 13.18
C LEU A 422 21.57 -13.28 13.37
N GLY A 423 22.41 -14.27 13.01
CA GLY A 423 22.02 -15.68 12.97
C GLY A 423 21.58 -16.25 14.32
N ASP A 424 22.11 -15.72 15.43
CA ASP A 424 21.77 -16.14 16.78
C ASP A 424 20.60 -15.33 17.40
N VAL A 425 20.08 -14.32 16.69
CA VAL A 425 18.97 -13.50 17.17
C VAL A 425 17.65 -14.27 17.00
N ASP A 426 16.88 -14.37 18.09
CA ASP A 426 15.53 -14.94 18.05
C ASP A 426 14.65 -14.12 17.07
N PRO A 427 14.10 -14.71 16.00
CA PRO A 427 13.27 -14.01 15.04
C PRO A 427 12.07 -13.29 15.67
N LEU A 428 11.53 -13.78 16.79
CA LEU A 428 10.44 -13.13 17.52
C LEU A 428 10.86 -11.82 18.21
N LYS A 429 12.17 -11.64 18.42
CA LYS A 429 12.78 -10.44 19.04
C LYS A 429 13.65 -9.66 18.05
N PHE A 430 13.46 -9.90 16.77
CA PHE A 430 14.35 -9.42 15.72
C PHE A 430 14.55 -7.90 15.76
N GLN A 431 13.44 -7.15 15.87
CA GLN A 431 13.51 -5.69 15.97
C GLN A 431 14.16 -5.17 17.27
N GLN A 432 14.23 -5.98 18.33
CA GLN A 432 14.83 -5.59 19.62
C GLN A 432 16.34 -5.83 19.69
N SER A 433 16.96 -6.36 18.64
CA SER A 433 18.40 -6.59 18.58
C SER A 433 19.17 -5.26 18.58
N ASP A 434 20.25 -5.15 19.36
CA ASP A 434 21.16 -3.99 19.34
C ASP A 434 21.80 -3.72 17.99
N PHE A 435 21.75 -4.69 17.08
CA PHE A 435 22.17 -4.53 15.68
C PHE A 435 21.51 -3.30 15.01
N TRP A 436 20.26 -3.01 15.37
CA TRP A 436 19.49 -1.90 14.78
C TRP A 436 19.88 -0.51 15.29
N GLN A 437 20.78 -0.41 16.26
CA GLN A 437 21.37 0.88 16.66
C GLN A 437 22.37 1.39 15.62
N MET A 438 23.06 0.50 14.92
CA MET A 438 24.02 0.83 13.86
C MET A 438 24.11 -0.33 12.85
N PRO A 439 23.05 -0.53 12.05
CA PRO A 439 22.96 -1.72 11.21
C PRO A 439 24.00 -1.76 10.08
N ILE A 440 24.47 -2.96 9.78
CA ILE A 440 25.39 -3.28 8.70
C ILE A 440 24.61 -3.95 7.56
N GLY A 441 24.78 -3.46 6.34
CA GLY A 441 24.22 -4.03 5.13
C GLY A 441 25.27 -4.24 4.05
N SER A 442 24.81 -4.36 2.81
CA SER A 442 25.62 -4.49 1.60
C SER A 442 25.27 -3.45 0.53
N GLY A 443 24.55 -2.40 0.92
CA GLY A 443 24.14 -1.32 0.02
C GLY A 443 25.22 -0.29 -0.25
N ALA A 444 24.85 0.75 -1.00
CA ALA A 444 25.77 1.77 -1.51
C ALA A 444 26.41 2.65 -0.42
N PHE A 445 25.80 2.73 0.77
CA PHE A 445 26.30 3.55 1.88
C PHE A 445 26.29 2.76 3.18
N LYS A 446 27.28 3.00 4.03
CA LYS A 446 27.39 2.45 5.39
C LYS A 446 27.18 3.54 6.43
N ILE A 447 26.54 3.21 7.55
CA ILE A 447 26.39 4.11 8.68
C ILE A 447 27.74 4.22 9.40
N THR A 448 28.23 5.44 9.65
CA THR A 448 29.52 5.68 10.30
C THR A 448 29.36 6.45 11.61
N GLU A 449 28.26 7.18 11.79
CA GLU A 449 27.98 7.92 13.02
C GLU A 449 26.46 8.00 13.25
N VAL A 450 26.06 7.81 14.50
CA VAL A 450 24.69 8.07 14.97
C VAL A 450 24.77 8.98 16.18
N LYS A 451 24.16 10.16 16.08
CA LYS A 451 24.00 11.10 17.18
C LYS A 451 22.55 11.10 17.62
N MET A 452 22.31 10.58 18.81
CA MET A 452 20.97 10.40 19.36
C MET A 452 20.17 11.71 19.30
N ASN A 453 18.92 11.62 18.83
CA ASN A 453 17.98 12.74 18.66
C ASN A 453 18.46 13.88 17.72
N ASP A 454 19.51 13.66 16.93
CA ASP A 454 20.06 14.71 16.06
C ASP A 454 20.21 14.24 14.61
N PHE A 455 21.14 13.30 14.32
CA PHE A 455 21.36 12.84 12.95
C PHE A 455 22.00 11.44 12.88
N ALA A 456 21.96 10.86 11.69
CA ALA A 456 22.81 9.75 11.28
C ALA A 456 23.67 10.14 10.08
N LYS A 457 24.96 9.76 10.09
CA LYS A 457 25.89 9.95 8.97
C LYS A 457 26.11 8.64 8.24
N PHE A 458 26.12 8.73 6.92
CA PHE A 458 26.39 7.61 6.02
C PHE A 458 27.54 7.99 5.09
N GLU A 459 28.47 7.07 4.90
CA GLU A 459 29.59 7.23 3.96
C GLU A 459 29.45 6.24 2.82
N PRO A 460 29.91 6.60 1.61
CA PRO A 460 29.90 5.68 0.46
C PRO A 460 30.69 4.40 0.77
N PHE A 461 30.15 3.27 0.38
CA PHE A 461 30.82 1.96 0.53
C PHE A 461 31.66 1.65 -0.71
N ASP A 462 32.98 1.53 -0.53
CA ASP A 462 33.92 1.24 -1.63
C ASP A 462 33.68 -0.11 -2.30
N GLY A 463 33.17 -1.08 -1.54
CA GLY A 463 32.87 -2.44 -2.01
C GLY A 463 31.50 -2.59 -2.71
N TYR A 464 30.73 -1.51 -2.87
CA TYR A 464 29.42 -1.64 -3.51
C TYR A 464 29.55 -1.95 -5.00
N HIS A 465 28.90 -3.02 -5.44
CA HIS A 465 28.98 -3.51 -6.81
C HIS A 465 28.42 -2.56 -7.88
N GLY A 466 27.57 -1.61 -7.49
CA GLY A 466 26.98 -0.57 -8.35
C GLY A 466 27.84 0.69 -8.49
N GLY A 467 29.06 0.68 -7.92
CA GLY A 467 29.97 1.82 -7.93
C GLY A 467 29.87 2.67 -6.65
N LYS A 468 30.92 3.46 -6.40
CA LYS A 468 31.03 4.32 -5.23
C LYS A 468 30.39 5.67 -5.49
N ALA A 469 29.49 6.12 -4.62
CA ALA A 469 28.98 7.48 -4.65
C ALA A 469 30.07 8.52 -4.36
N GLY A 470 29.90 9.73 -4.90
CA GLY A 470 30.86 10.85 -4.74
C GLY A 470 30.61 11.74 -3.52
N PHE A 471 29.72 11.36 -2.59
CA PHE A 471 29.28 12.22 -1.47
C PHE A 471 28.88 11.41 -0.26
N ASP A 472 28.91 12.06 0.92
CA ASP A 472 28.35 11.52 2.16
C ASP A 472 26.87 11.89 2.30
N ILE A 473 26.13 11.17 3.16
CA ILE A 473 24.74 11.53 3.52
C ILE A 473 24.69 11.87 5.00
N ILE A 474 23.98 12.96 5.36
CA ILE A 474 23.57 13.26 6.73
C ILE A 474 22.03 13.29 6.74
N ALA A 475 21.43 12.43 7.55
CA ALA A 475 19.99 12.30 7.66
C ALA A 475 19.47 12.76 9.02
N TYR A 476 18.49 13.66 9.01
CA TYR A 476 17.89 14.26 10.20
C TYR A 476 16.49 13.70 10.44
N PRO A 477 16.09 13.39 11.69
CA PRO A 477 14.71 13.03 12.00
C PRO A 477 13.72 14.11 11.57
N SER A 478 12.76 13.74 10.72
CA SER A 478 11.72 14.63 10.21
C SER A 478 10.58 13.82 9.63
N TYR A 479 9.34 14.27 9.83
CA TYR A 479 8.13 13.60 9.36
C TYR A 479 7.28 14.56 8.53
N ASP A 480 6.49 14.00 7.61
CA ASP A 480 5.50 14.76 6.83
C ASP A 480 4.56 15.52 7.77
N GLY A 481 4.43 16.84 7.55
CA GLY A 481 3.49 17.68 8.28
C GLY A 481 3.88 18.07 9.71
N ASP A 482 5.07 17.68 10.22
CA ASP A 482 5.54 18.06 11.56
C ASP A 482 6.15 19.47 11.63
N GLY A 483 6.29 20.15 10.48
CA GLY A 483 6.91 21.47 10.34
C GLY A 483 8.44 21.46 10.47
N ASN A 484 9.07 20.34 10.80
CA ASN A 484 10.52 20.23 10.88
C ASN A 484 11.16 20.20 9.50
N LEU A 485 10.48 19.64 8.50
CA LEU A 485 10.94 19.65 7.12
C LEU A 485 11.26 21.07 6.66
N ILE A 486 10.31 21.99 6.79
CA ILE A 486 10.45 23.39 6.34
C ILE A 486 11.52 24.12 7.14
N LYS A 487 11.58 23.94 8.47
CA LYS A 487 12.64 24.52 9.31
C LYS A 487 14.02 24.03 8.93
N ASN A 488 14.16 22.73 8.67
CA ASN A 488 15.43 22.12 8.28
C ASN A 488 15.84 22.54 6.87
N ALA A 489 14.89 22.65 5.92
CA ALA A 489 15.16 23.18 4.58
C ALA A 489 15.64 24.65 4.63
N ALA A 490 14.96 25.51 5.38
CA ALA A 490 15.35 26.89 5.59
C ALA A 490 16.72 27.04 6.27
N ALA A 491 17.09 26.08 7.15
CA ALA A 491 18.40 26.02 7.78
C ALA A 491 19.50 25.39 6.89
N GLY A 492 19.20 25.01 5.65
CA GLY A 492 20.12 24.32 4.74
C GLY A 492 20.45 22.89 5.14
N LYS A 493 19.58 22.23 5.91
CA LYS A 493 19.73 20.85 6.38
C LYS A 493 18.88 19.84 5.58
N MET A 494 18.29 20.24 4.47
CA MET A 494 17.54 19.38 3.55
C MET A 494 17.92 19.70 2.12
N ASP A 495 18.54 18.74 1.46
CA ASP A 495 18.92 18.84 0.05
C ASP A 495 18.04 17.93 -0.83
N TYR A 496 17.46 16.88 -0.26
CA TYR A 496 16.66 15.89 -0.98
C TYR A 496 15.71 15.13 -0.06
N GLY A 497 14.54 14.83 -0.58
CA GLY A 497 13.56 13.97 0.05
C GLY A 497 12.21 14.03 -0.66
N PHE A 498 11.15 13.68 0.05
CA PHE A 498 9.79 13.79 -0.48
C PHE A 498 8.82 14.24 0.60
N THR A 499 7.71 14.84 0.16
CA THR A 499 6.53 15.11 0.99
C THR A 499 5.27 14.75 0.20
N LYS A 500 4.16 14.54 0.90
CA LYS A 500 2.82 14.39 0.33
C LYS A 500 1.90 15.54 0.74
N ASN A 501 2.43 16.49 1.50
CA ASN A 501 1.68 17.64 1.99
C ASN A 501 1.87 18.84 1.05
N VAL A 502 0.78 19.31 0.45
CA VAL A 502 0.81 20.46 -0.48
C VAL A 502 1.26 21.77 0.20
N ALA A 503 1.00 21.94 1.49
CA ALA A 503 1.49 23.10 2.23
C ALA A 503 3.02 23.13 2.34
N ASP A 504 3.68 21.97 2.44
CA ASP A 504 5.14 21.88 2.40
C ASP A 504 5.67 22.26 1.00
N VAL A 505 4.96 21.86 -0.07
CA VAL A 505 5.32 22.17 -1.47
C VAL A 505 5.41 23.68 -1.67
N ALA A 506 4.35 24.41 -1.33
CA ALA A 506 4.32 25.86 -1.46
C ALA A 506 5.45 26.54 -0.67
N ALA A 507 5.72 26.06 0.55
CA ALA A 507 6.79 26.60 1.39
C ALA A 507 8.20 26.30 0.83
N LEU A 508 8.42 25.11 0.25
CA LEU A 508 9.69 24.73 -0.36
C LEU A 508 9.94 25.50 -1.67
N ASP A 509 8.93 25.60 -2.53
CA ASP A 509 9.04 26.33 -3.81
C ASP A 509 9.21 27.85 -3.64
N ALA A 510 8.86 28.37 -2.46
CA ALA A 510 9.13 29.78 -2.11
C ALA A 510 10.60 30.05 -1.72
N MET A 511 11.44 29.01 -1.58
CA MET A 511 12.85 29.14 -1.25
C MET A 511 13.69 29.21 -2.53
N ASP A 512 14.61 30.19 -2.63
CA ASP A 512 15.45 30.41 -3.81
C ASP A 512 16.36 29.21 -4.18
N ASN A 513 16.64 28.34 -3.23
CA ASN A 513 17.57 27.22 -3.39
C ASN A 513 16.90 25.84 -3.41
N MET A 514 15.57 25.79 -3.37
CA MET A 514 14.79 24.55 -3.37
C MET A 514 13.85 24.52 -4.57
N GLY A 515 13.44 23.32 -4.94
CA GLY A 515 12.37 23.12 -5.90
C GLY A 515 11.66 21.79 -5.66
N THR A 516 10.41 21.71 -6.06
CA THR A 516 9.64 20.48 -5.95
C THR A 516 9.28 19.92 -7.32
N LYS A 517 9.07 18.61 -7.38
CA LYS A 517 8.60 17.90 -8.55
C LYS A 517 7.54 16.89 -8.19
N ALA A 518 6.34 17.07 -8.73
CA ALA A 518 5.23 16.14 -8.56
C ALA A 518 5.49 14.84 -9.33
N VAL A 519 5.21 13.73 -8.66
CA VAL A 519 5.27 12.38 -9.22
C VAL A 519 3.97 11.66 -8.89
N ASP A 520 3.38 11.01 -9.89
CA ASP A 520 2.22 10.15 -9.68
C ASP A 520 2.66 8.88 -8.96
N ILE A 521 1.95 8.53 -7.90
CA ILE A 521 2.24 7.34 -7.10
C ILE A 521 0.99 6.46 -6.97
N PRO A 522 1.14 5.16 -6.75
CA PRO A 522 0.03 4.25 -6.49
C PRO A 522 -0.54 4.49 -5.09
N TYR A 523 -1.28 5.58 -4.93
CA TYR A 523 -1.81 6.03 -3.64
C TYR A 523 -3.20 6.66 -3.80
N THR A 524 -4.22 5.95 -3.32
CA THR A 524 -5.62 6.40 -3.45
C THR A 524 -6.16 6.84 -2.11
N ARG A 525 -6.63 8.08 -2.04
CA ARG A 525 -7.42 8.60 -0.93
C ARG A 525 -8.88 8.25 -1.15
N MET A 526 -9.53 7.76 -0.12
CA MET A 526 -10.88 7.24 -0.22
C MET A 526 -11.67 7.41 1.07
N MET A 527 -12.97 7.32 0.94
CA MET A 527 -13.89 7.16 2.06
C MET A 527 -14.34 5.69 2.13
N TRP A 528 -14.03 5.04 3.26
CA TRP A 528 -14.61 3.74 3.61
C TRP A 528 -16.04 3.92 4.08
N ILE A 529 -16.89 2.97 3.77
CA ILE A 529 -18.32 3.01 4.11
C ILE A 529 -18.70 1.72 4.82
N MET A 530 -19.15 1.84 6.06
CA MET A 530 -19.54 0.71 6.90
C MET A 530 -20.82 0.07 6.39
N GLN A 531 -20.73 -1.15 5.89
CA GLN A 531 -21.86 -1.90 5.33
C GLN A 531 -22.40 -2.98 6.27
N TYR A 532 -21.62 -3.39 7.28
CA TYR A 532 -22.10 -4.29 8.32
C TYR A 532 -23.13 -3.62 9.22
N PRO A 533 -24.03 -4.41 9.85
CA PRO A 533 -24.87 -3.89 10.95
C PRO A 533 -23.97 -3.33 12.07
N LYS A 534 -24.43 -2.29 12.74
CA LYS A 534 -23.73 -1.79 13.94
C LYS A 534 -23.73 -2.86 15.04
N PRO A 535 -22.73 -2.87 15.94
CA PRO A 535 -22.66 -3.79 17.06
C PRO A 535 -23.87 -3.75 17.97
#